data_5dc12d8bd4729fd2254de024c5319feb
#
_entry.id   5dc12d8bd4729fd2254de024c5319feb
#
_cell.length_a   1.000
_cell.length_b   1.000
_cell.length_c   1.000
_cell.angle_alpha   90.00
_cell.angle_beta   90.00
_cell.angle_gamma   90.00
#
_symmetry.space_group_name_H-M   'P 1'
#
loop_
_entity.id
_entity.type
_entity.pdbx_description
1 polymer ?
#
loop_
_entity_poly.entity_id
_entity_poly.type
_entity_poly.pdbx_seq_one_letter_code
_entity_poly.pdbx_strand_id
1 'polypeptide(L)'
;MYIIDDKNLDFYNRILHALNGRGVNCIPISDIEVNEKSKPVGTFIATVDKSFDCSKNQEFLTFLKKYKFKKALLLKYACSNFSYNTHFNGGITIVDIPVEFDDNTNLSLFYLHIFLELILRNEPNLPCASEKTKKLVNLIKKISSTDATVLINGAS
;
A
#
# COMPACT_ATOMS: atom_id res chain seq x y z
N MET A 1 0.22 6.43 8.19
CA MET A 1 0.55 5.11 8.76
C MET A 1 -0.20 4.05 7.97
N TYR A 2 0.47 2.97 7.64
CA TYR A 2 -0.08 1.87 6.84
C TYR A 2 -0.12 0.60 7.67
N ILE A 3 -1.24 -0.12 7.59
CA ILE A 3 -1.47 -1.38 8.28
C ILE A 3 -1.75 -2.44 7.24
N ILE A 4 -1.01 -3.55 7.29
CA ILE A 4 -1.14 -4.63 6.31
C ILE A 4 -1.77 -5.84 6.99
N ASP A 5 -2.71 -6.48 6.28
CA ASP A 5 -3.23 -7.79 6.66
C ASP A 5 -2.12 -8.85 6.50
N ASP A 6 -1.68 -9.41 7.61
CA ASP A 6 -0.62 -10.41 7.69
C ASP A 6 -1.13 -11.87 7.58
N LYS A 7 -2.42 -12.06 7.32
CA LYS A 7 -2.98 -13.40 7.08
C LYS A 7 -2.45 -14.05 5.81
N ASN A 8 -2.19 -13.23 4.78
CA ASN A 8 -1.48 -13.66 3.58
C ASN A 8 0.00 -13.25 3.68
N LEU A 9 0.84 -14.15 4.19
CA LEU A 9 2.25 -13.87 4.46
C LEU A 9 3.06 -13.48 3.22
N ASP A 10 2.77 -14.08 2.05
CA ASP A 10 3.49 -13.78 0.82
C ASP A 10 3.20 -12.34 0.37
N PHE A 11 1.94 -11.98 0.35
CA PHE A 11 1.52 -10.61 0.05
C PHE A 11 2.11 -9.62 1.07
N TYR A 12 1.97 -9.93 2.37
CA TYR A 12 2.48 -9.10 3.45
C TYR A 12 3.98 -8.83 3.28
N ASN A 13 4.78 -9.87 3.13
CA ASN A 13 6.24 -9.76 3.03
C ASN A 13 6.67 -8.94 1.81
N ARG A 14 6.00 -9.11 0.67
CA ARG A 14 6.29 -8.37 -0.56
C ARG A 14 5.98 -6.89 -0.42
N ILE A 15 4.80 -6.55 0.08
CA ILE A 15 4.39 -5.15 0.29
C ILE A 15 5.27 -4.50 1.36
N LEU A 16 5.54 -5.19 2.46
CA LEU A 16 6.42 -4.72 3.52
C LEU A 16 7.82 -4.38 2.98
N HIS A 17 8.44 -5.31 2.24
CA HIS A 17 9.75 -5.11 1.63
C HIS A 17 9.75 -3.92 0.67
N ALA A 18 8.73 -3.84 -0.19
CA ALA A 18 8.62 -2.78 -1.18
C ALA A 18 8.39 -1.39 -0.55
N LEU A 19 7.55 -1.29 0.49
CA LEU A 19 7.31 -0.04 1.21
C LEU A 19 8.50 0.39 2.05
N ASN A 20 9.16 -0.54 2.74
CA ASN A 20 10.40 -0.26 3.48
C ASN A 20 11.52 0.23 2.54
N GLY A 21 11.64 -0.36 1.35
CA GLY A 21 12.52 0.12 0.29
C GLY A 21 12.25 1.57 -0.16
N ARG A 22 11.03 2.07 0.09
CA ARG A 22 10.60 3.47 -0.16
C ARG A 22 10.67 4.35 1.10
N GLY A 23 11.21 3.84 2.21
CA GLY A 23 11.27 4.55 3.48
C GLY A 23 9.92 4.75 4.16
N VAL A 24 8.94 3.89 3.86
CA VAL A 24 7.60 3.93 4.45
C VAL A 24 7.42 2.73 5.35
N ASN A 25 7.18 2.99 6.62
CA ASN A 25 6.95 1.96 7.61
C ASN A 25 5.47 1.53 7.61
N CYS A 26 5.27 0.23 7.68
CA CYS A 26 3.96 -0.38 7.92
C CYS A 26 4.05 -1.42 9.02
N ILE A 27 2.91 -1.70 9.63
CA ILE A 27 2.78 -2.65 10.72
C ILE A 27 1.73 -3.71 10.37
N PRO A 28 1.89 -4.96 10.83
CA PRO A 28 0.89 -5.98 10.65
C PRO A 28 -0.36 -5.67 11.47
N ILE A 29 -1.52 -6.13 10.99
CA ILE A 29 -2.79 -5.93 11.72
C ILE A 29 -2.79 -6.65 13.07
N SER A 30 -2.08 -7.78 13.17
CA SER A 30 -1.92 -8.54 14.42
C SER A 30 -1.29 -7.74 15.56
N ASP A 31 -0.47 -6.73 15.23
CA ASP A 31 0.22 -5.90 16.22
C ASP A 31 -0.62 -4.71 16.70
N ILE A 32 -1.85 -4.57 16.19
CA ILE A 32 -2.72 -3.46 16.56
C ILE A 32 -3.64 -3.83 17.70
N GLU A 33 -3.42 -3.22 18.85
CA GLU A 33 -4.36 -3.26 19.96
C GLU A 33 -5.59 -2.40 19.67
N VAL A 34 -6.77 -3.04 19.73
CA VAL A 34 -8.05 -2.33 19.60
C VAL A 34 -8.43 -1.74 20.93
N ASN A 35 -8.22 -0.44 21.10
CA ASN A 35 -8.67 0.29 22.27
C ASN A 35 -9.75 1.30 21.87
N GLU A 36 -10.84 1.40 22.62
CA GLU A 36 -11.94 2.34 22.34
C GLU A 36 -11.50 3.79 22.26
N LYS A 37 -10.44 4.15 22.99
CA LYS A 37 -9.84 5.49 23.00
C LYS A 37 -8.79 5.70 21.89
N SER A 38 -8.47 4.67 21.09
CA SER A 38 -7.44 4.77 20.06
C SER A 38 -7.82 5.78 18.98
N LYS A 39 -6.83 6.56 18.52
CA LYS A 39 -6.99 7.47 17.39
C LYS A 39 -7.27 6.68 16.11
N PRO A 40 -7.90 7.28 15.09
CA PRO A 40 -8.08 6.63 13.79
C PRO A 40 -6.74 6.12 13.26
N VAL A 41 -6.69 4.85 12.92
CA VAL A 41 -5.52 4.19 12.34
C VAL A 41 -5.53 4.42 10.84
N GLY A 42 -4.40 4.65 10.22
CA GLY A 42 -4.23 5.09 8.83
C GLY A 42 -4.94 4.29 7.74
N THR A 43 -4.20 3.81 6.74
CA THR A 43 -4.75 3.06 5.60
C THR A 43 -4.53 1.56 5.83
N PHE A 44 -5.61 0.78 5.73
CA PHE A 44 -5.57 -0.67 5.75
C PHE A 44 -5.28 -1.21 4.35
N ILE A 45 -4.40 -2.21 4.24
CA ILE A 45 -3.99 -2.82 2.97
C ILE A 45 -4.16 -4.33 3.11
N ALA A 46 -4.90 -4.94 2.18
CA ALA A 46 -5.12 -6.38 2.18
C ALA A 46 -5.38 -6.93 0.77
N THR A 47 -5.30 -8.24 0.65
CA THR A 47 -5.89 -8.98 -0.47
C THR A 47 -7.28 -9.44 -0.12
N VAL A 48 -8.13 -9.53 -1.12
CA VAL A 48 -9.48 -10.05 -0.99
C VAL A 48 -9.80 -11.01 -2.14
N ASP A 49 -10.74 -11.90 -1.91
CA ASP A 49 -11.20 -12.85 -2.92
C ASP A 49 -11.79 -12.14 -4.14
N LYS A 50 -11.73 -12.78 -5.33
CA LYS A 50 -12.31 -12.26 -6.58
C LYS A 50 -13.80 -11.93 -6.47
N SER A 51 -14.54 -12.72 -5.70
CA SER A 51 -15.96 -12.54 -5.44
C SER A 51 -16.29 -11.46 -4.42
N PHE A 52 -15.28 -10.87 -3.78
CA PHE A 52 -15.47 -9.87 -2.75
C PHE A 52 -16.23 -8.64 -3.28
N ASP A 53 -17.31 -8.29 -2.59
CA ASP A 53 -18.09 -7.08 -2.83
C ASP A 53 -18.19 -6.30 -1.51
N CYS A 54 -17.50 -5.18 -1.42
CA CYS A 54 -17.46 -4.37 -0.21
C CYS A 54 -18.83 -3.79 0.17
N SER A 55 -19.75 -3.60 -0.78
CA SER A 55 -21.08 -3.06 -0.52
C SER A 55 -21.99 -4.08 0.19
N LYS A 56 -21.71 -5.37 0.03
CA LYS A 56 -22.47 -6.47 0.61
C LYS A 56 -21.82 -7.09 1.84
N ASN A 57 -20.55 -6.76 2.11
CA ASN A 57 -19.79 -7.38 3.20
C ASN A 57 -19.88 -6.54 4.48
N GLN A 58 -20.93 -6.75 5.27
CA GLN A 58 -21.15 -6.03 6.53
C GLN A 58 -20.09 -6.35 7.60
N GLU A 59 -19.53 -7.56 7.59
CA GLU A 59 -18.47 -7.95 8.52
C GLU A 59 -17.20 -7.13 8.27
N PHE A 60 -16.83 -6.96 7.00
CA PHE A 60 -15.69 -6.14 6.61
C PHE A 60 -15.91 -4.66 6.97
N LEU A 61 -17.08 -4.11 6.73
CA LEU A 61 -17.40 -2.73 7.12
C LEU A 61 -17.35 -2.55 8.64
N THR A 62 -17.81 -3.53 9.40
CA THR A 62 -17.76 -3.54 10.87
C THR A 62 -16.29 -3.62 11.34
N PHE A 63 -15.48 -4.46 10.69
CA PHE A 63 -14.05 -4.55 10.94
C PHE A 63 -13.35 -3.18 10.73
N LEU A 64 -13.57 -2.52 9.59
CA LEU A 64 -12.98 -1.20 9.34
C LEU A 64 -13.38 -0.17 10.40
N LYS A 65 -14.65 -0.18 10.84
CA LYS A 65 -15.14 0.70 11.91
C LYS A 65 -14.51 0.37 13.27
N LYS A 66 -14.40 -0.90 13.60
CA LYS A 66 -13.79 -1.38 14.86
C LYS A 66 -12.36 -0.88 15.02
N TYR A 67 -11.57 -0.96 13.95
CA TYR A 67 -10.19 -0.49 13.94
C TYR A 67 -10.04 0.99 13.57
N LYS A 68 -11.15 1.69 13.30
CA LYS A 68 -11.18 3.11 12.94
C LYS A 68 -10.27 3.44 11.75
N PHE A 69 -10.19 2.55 10.76
CA PHE A 69 -9.45 2.82 9.55
C PHE A 69 -10.06 3.97 8.75
N LYS A 70 -9.22 4.91 8.31
CA LYS A 70 -9.64 6.03 7.47
C LYS A 70 -9.86 5.62 6.03
N LYS A 71 -9.03 4.68 5.57
CA LYS A 71 -9.04 4.17 4.19
C LYS A 71 -8.71 2.69 4.18
N ALA A 72 -9.21 1.99 3.18
CA ALA A 72 -8.82 0.63 2.85
C ALA A 72 -8.42 0.55 1.38
N LEU A 73 -7.30 -0.11 1.09
CA LEU A 73 -6.82 -0.43 -0.24
C LEU A 73 -6.75 -1.94 -0.37
N LEU A 74 -7.61 -2.48 -1.22
CA LEU A 74 -7.82 -3.91 -1.38
C LEU A 74 -7.35 -4.36 -2.76
N LEU A 75 -6.67 -5.49 -2.81
CA LEU A 75 -6.15 -6.08 -4.04
C LEU A 75 -6.84 -7.40 -4.35
N LYS A 76 -7.33 -7.55 -5.57
CA LYS A 76 -7.83 -8.80 -6.13
C LYS A 76 -6.86 -9.30 -7.20
N TYR A 77 -6.53 -10.61 -7.15
CA TYR A 77 -5.67 -11.26 -8.14
C TYR A 77 -6.45 -11.99 -9.21
N ALA A 78 -5.75 -12.32 -10.30
CA ALA A 78 -6.23 -13.16 -11.39
C ALA A 78 -7.61 -12.74 -11.89
N CYS A 79 -7.87 -11.45 -11.93
CA CYS A 79 -9.07 -10.88 -12.50
C CYS A 79 -9.00 -10.88 -14.03
N SER A 80 -10.13 -10.69 -14.71
CA SER A 80 -10.13 -10.69 -16.18
C SER A 80 -9.41 -9.47 -16.77
N ASN A 81 -9.50 -8.33 -16.10
CA ASN A 81 -8.92 -7.07 -16.54
C ASN A 81 -8.39 -6.29 -15.36
N PHE A 82 -7.46 -5.37 -15.63
CA PHE A 82 -7.09 -4.36 -14.66
C PHE A 82 -8.23 -3.37 -14.43
N SER A 83 -8.58 -3.13 -13.19
CA SER A 83 -9.53 -2.09 -12.81
C SER A 83 -9.14 -1.39 -11.51
N TYR A 84 -9.64 -0.18 -11.34
CA TYR A 84 -9.45 0.64 -10.16
C TYR A 84 -10.77 1.28 -9.78
N ASN A 85 -11.38 0.81 -8.71
CA ASN A 85 -12.72 1.24 -8.29
C ASN A 85 -12.68 1.78 -6.87
N THR A 86 -13.39 2.90 -6.65
CA THR A 86 -13.52 3.50 -5.33
C THR A 86 -14.96 3.43 -4.85
N HIS A 87 -15.12 3.13 -3.57
CA HIS A 87 -16.41 3.00 -2.90
C HIS A 87 -16.44 3.89 -1.65
N PHE A 88 -17.64 4.21 -1.18
CA PHE A 88 -17.86 4.99 0.04
C PHE A 88 -17.08 6.31 0.06
N ASN A 89 -17.24 7.13 -0.98
CA ASN A 89 -16.56 8.43 -1.15
C ASN A 89 -15.01 8.32 -1.07
N GLY A 90 -14.44 7.24 -1.62
CA GLY A 90 -13.00 7.02 -1.62
C GLY A 90 -12.44 6.41 -0.33
N GLY A 91 -13.31 6.00 0.60
CA GLY A 91 -12.89 5.29 1.82
C GLY A 91 -12.38 3.87 1.55
N ILE A 92 -12.90 3.21 0.51
CA ILE A 92 -12.44 1.88 0.09
C ILE A 92 -12.04 1.96 -1.38
N THR A 93 -10.84 1.52 -1.69
CA THR A 93 -10.35 1.36 -3.06
C THR A 93 -10.08 -0.11 -3.33
N ILE A 94 -10.61 -0.63 -4.43
CA ILE A 94 -10.37 -2.00 -4.89
C ILE A 94 -9.60 -1.92 -6.20
N VAL A 95 -8.49 -2.67 -6.26
CA VAL A 95 -7.64 -2.79 -7.44
C VAL A 95 -7.70 -4.23 -7.91
N ASP A 96 -8.23 -4.44 -9.12
CA ASP A 96 -8.26 -5.75 -9.77
C ASP A 96 -7.03 -5.86 -10.67
N ILE A 97 -6.28 -6.95 -10.56
CA ILE A 97 -5.13 -7.23 -11.41
C ILE A 97 -5.32 -8.54 -12.19
N PRO A 98 -4.94 -8.57 -13.48
CA PRO A 98 -5.18 -9.72 -14.36
C PRO A 98 -4.06 -10.76 -14.32
N VAL A 99 -3.32 -10.85 -13.22
CA VAL A 99 -2.23 -11.82 -13.04
C VAL A 99 -2.32 -12.46 -11.68
N GLU A 100 -1.84 -13.69 -11.55
CA GLU A 100 -1.55 -14.29 -10.25
C GLU A 100 -0.39 -13.52 -9.62
N PHE A 101 -0.37 -13.46 -8.29
CA PHE A 101 0.72 -12.78 -7.58
C PHE A 101 1.94 -13.69 -7.53
N ASP A 102 2.54 -13.93 -8.68
CA ASP A 102 3.73 -14.75 -8.85
C ASP A 102 5.00 -13.93 -8.66
N ASP A 103 6.00 -14.53 -8.03
CA ASP A 103 7.26 -13.89 -7.68
C ASP A 103 8.14 -13.53 -8.87
N ASN A 104 7.96 -14.16 -10.01
CA ASN A 104 8.98 -14.24 -11.04
C ASN A 104 8.60 -13.60 -12.41
N THR A 105 7.43 -13.03 -12.56
CA THR A 105 7.06 -12.42 -13.83
C THR A 105 7.24 -10.89 -13.82
N ASN A 106 7.76 -10.35 -14.92
CA ASN A 106 7.86 -8.89 -15.12
C ASN A 106 6.49 -8.22 -15.02
N LEU A 107 5.44 -8.91 -15.42
CA LEU A 107 4.07 -8.41 -15.38
C LEU A 107 3.55 -8.30 -13.93
N SER A 108 3.85 -9.29 -13.10
CA SER A 108 3.53 -9.27 -11.68
C SER A 108 4.25 -8.10 -10.97
N LEU A 109 5.52 -7.87 -11.27
CA LEU A 109 6.28 -6.74 -10.76
C LEU A 109 5.70 -5.39 -11.22
N PHE A 110 5.27 -5.29 -12.47
CA PHE A 110 4.62 -4.09 -13.00
C PHE A 110 3.34 -3.74 -12.23
N TYR A 111 2.45 -4.71 -12.00
CA TYR A 111 1.24 -4.48 -11.22
C TYR A 111 1.52 -4.20 -9.75
N LEU A 112 2.55 -4.82 -9.17
CA LEU A 112 3.01 -4.47 -7.82
C LEU A 112 3.45 -3.00 -7.76
N HIS A 113 4.17 -2.51 -8.76
CA HIS A 113 4.55 -1.09 -8.82
C HIS A 113 3.33 -0.17 -8.91
N ILE A 114 2.37 -0.47 -9.76
CA ILE A 114 1.13 0.31 -9.83
C ILE A 114 0.44 0.35 -8.47
N PHE A 115 0.32 -0.80 -7.81
CA PHE A 115 -0.31 -0.90 -6.50
C PHE A 115 0.43 -0.08 -5.44
N LEU A 116 1.76 -0.12 -5.44
CA LEU A 116 2.58 0.70 -4.54
C LEU A 116 2.40 2.20 -4.78
N GLU A 117 2.33 2.66 -6.03
CA GLU A 117 2.07 4.06 -6.33
C GLU A 117 0.67 4.49 -5.86
N LEU A 118 -0.32 3.61 -5.92
CA LEU A 118 -1.65 3.87 -5.36
C LEU A 118 -1.63 3.97 -3.84
N ILE A 119 -0.85 3.13 -3.15
CA ILE A 119 -0.64 3.22 -1.70
C ILE A 119 -0.02 4.59 -1.36
N LEU A 120 1.03 4.96 -2.08
CA LEU A 120 1.85 6.14 -1.82
C LEU A 120 1.29 7.45 -2.41
N ARG A 121 0.16 7.40 -3.08
CA ARG A 121 -0.46 8.53 -3.78
C ARG A 121 -0.55 9.83 -2.97
N ASN A 122 -0.76 9.71 -1.66
CA ASN A 122 -0.92 10.87 -0.79
C ASN A 122 0.36 11.19 0.02
N GLU A 123 1.43 10.47 -0.23
CA GLU A 123 2.72 10.73 0.40
C GLU A 123 3.54 11.68 -0.49
N PRO A 124 4.35 12.56 0.09
CA PRO A 124 5.27 13.40 -0.68
C PRO A 124 6.43 12.54 -1.22
N ASN A 125 6.10 11.68 -2.18
CA ASN A 125 7.05 10.73 -2.76
C ASN A 125 7.27 11.05 -4.24
N LEU A 126 8.53 10.97 -4.66
CA LEU A 126 8.86 10.92 -6.07
C LEU A 126 8.64 9.48 -6.56
N PRO A 127 7.91 9.26 -7.67
CA PRO A 127 7.82 7.95 -8.29
C PRO A 127 9.21 7.42 -8.63
N CYS A 128 9.52 6.20 -8.21
CA CYS A 128 10.83 5.62 -8.48
C CYS A 128 10.75 4.10 -8.63
N ALA A 129 11.14 3.61 -9.79
CA ALA A 129 11.17 2.18 -10.09
C ALA A 129 12.53 1.55 -9.83
N SER A 130 13.64 2.27 -10.11
CA SER A 130 14.98 1.71 -9.94
C SER A 130 15.48 1.77 -8.51
N GLU A 131 16.29 0.79 -8.11
CA GLU A 131 16.92 0.75 -6.78
C GLU A 131 17.81 1.97 -6.51
N LYS A 132 18.48 2.49 -7.53
CA LYS A 132 19.29 3.70 -7.42
C LYS A 132 18.43 4.91 -7.09
N THR A 133 17.30 5.06 -7.79
CA THR A 133 16.35 6.16 -7.55
C THR A 133 15.69 6.03 -6.17
N LYS A 134 15.34 4.82 -5.74
CA LYS A 134 14.80 4.58 -4.39
C LYS A 134 15.78 5.02 -3.30
N LYS A 135 17.06 4.65 -3.42
CA LYS A 135 18.11 5.06 -2.47
C LYS A 135 18.28 6.58 -2.45
N LEU A 136 18.24 7.24 -3.62
CA LEU A 136 18.33 8.69 -3.73
C LEU A 136 17.14 9.38 -3.05
N VAL A 137 15.92 8.93 -3.31
CA VAL A 137 14.70 9.47 -2.69
C VAL A 137 14.73 9.31 -1.17
N ASN A 138 15.17 8.15 -0.67
CA ASN A 138 15.31 7.93 0.77
C ASN A 138 16.39 8.84 1.40
N LEU A 139 17.48 9.10 0.68
CA LEU A 139 18.49 10.05 1.13
C LEU A 139 17.93 11.48 1.17
N ILE A 140 17.24 11.91 0.12
CA ILE A 140 16.59 13.22 0.06
C ILE A 140 15.61 13.39 1.24
N LYS A 141 14.78 12.38 1.52
CA LYS A 141 13.86 12.42 2.68
C LYS A 141 14.57 12.59 4.01
N LYS A 142 15.69 11.91 4.22
CA LYS A 142 16.51 12.06 5.43
C LYS A 142 17.10 13.45 5.56
N ILE A 143 17.55 14.05 4.45
CA ILE A 143 18.18 15.37 4.44
C ILE A 143 17.13 16.48 4.51
N SER A 144 15.94 16.30 3.93
CA SER A 144 14.87 17.30 3.92
C SER A 144 14.34 17.67 5.32
N SER A 145 14.64 16.87 6.34
CA SER A 145 14.38 17.22 7.74
C SER A 145 15.48 18.07 8.39
N THR A 146 16.52 18.42 7.64
CA THR A 146 17.64 19.24 8.09
C THR A 146 17.72 20.51 7.23
N ASP A 147 18.35 21.57 7.77
CA ASP A 147 18.59 22.82 7.02
C ASP A 147 19.78 22.72 6.03
N ALA A 148 20.18 21.50 5.68
CA ALA A 148 21.31 21.29 4.76
C ALA A 148 20.92 21.58 3.31
N THR A 149 21.76 22.34 2.63
CA THR A 149 21.63 22.56 1.18
C THR A 149 22.01 21.28 0.44
N VAL A 150 21.14 20.81 -0.46
CA VAL A 150 21.37 19.59 -1.25
C VAL A 150 21.54 19.97 -2.72
N LEU A 151 22.67 19.57 -3.30
CA LEU A 151 22.92 19.65 -4.73
C LEU A 151 22.69 18.27 -5.35
N ILE A 152 21.73 18.18 -6.27
CA ILE A 152 21.50 16.98 -7.07
C ILE A 152 22.18 17.17 -8.42
N ASN A 153 23.24 16.40 -8.67
CA ASN A 153 23.96 16.41 -9.94
C ASN A 153 23.68 15.10 -10.71
N GLY A 154 23.35 15.21 -11.98
CA GLY A 154 23.03 14.07 -12.85
C GLY A 154 23.78 14.18 -14.18
N ALA A 155 23.95 13.04 -14.84
CA ALA A 155 24.41 13.04 -16.24
C ALA A 155 23.30 13.62 -17.13
N SER A 156 23.68 14.52 -18.02
CA SER A 156 22.86 15.06 -19.11
C SER A 156 22.72 14.06 -20.25
#